data_71c2c327256cbe9fbd93b461659ce8d9
#
_entry.id   71c2c327256cbe9fbd93b461659ce8d9
#
_cell.length_a   1.000
_cell.length_b   1.000
_cell.length_c   1.000
_cell.angle_alpha   90.00
_cell.angle_beta   90.00
_cell.angle_gamma   90.00
#
_symmetry.space_group_name_H-M   'P 1'
#
loop_
_entity.id
_entity.type
_entity.pdbx_description
1 polymer ?
#
loop_
_entity_poly.entity_id
_entity_poly.type
_entity_poly.pdbx_seq_one_letter_code
_entity_poly.pdbx_strand_id
1 'polypeptide(L)'
;PWAAKIAKALTLEKNKNNPPKTTIQLAELVSRTIPRRFHKNGFHPATRTFQALRIAVNRELQELELLLSSLSKNMLKGSRLAVISFHSLEDRLVKQTFRNWSQPCQCPPDLPYCICGLKPLGKVLTKRPCIAGQDEIENNLRSRSARLRVFEFARKTGD
;
A
#
# COMPACT_ATOMS: atom_id res chain seq x y z
N PRO A 1 -13.32 4.93 -8.96
CA PRO A 1 -14.56 5.16 -9.74
C PRO A 1 -14.40 4.85 -11.23
N TRP A 2 -13.16 4.95 -11.80
CA TRP A 2 -12.94 4.79 -13.25
C TRP A 2 -12.47 3.40 -13.68
N ALA A 3 -12.07 2.52 -12.78
CA ALA A 3 -11.50 1.21 -13.09
C ALA A 3 -12.40 0.37 -14.03
N ALA A 4 -13.69 0.24 -13.69
CA ALA A 4 -14.63 -0.52 -14.52
C ALA A 4 -14.81 0.08 -15.93
N LYS A 5 -14.83 1.43 -16.06
CA LYS A 5 -14.93 2.10 -17.36
C LYS A 5 -13.68 1.88 -18.20
N ILE A 6 -12.49 1.96 -17.58
CA ILE A 6 -11.21 1.69 -18.26
C ILE A 6 -11.12 0.23 -18.68
N ALA A 7 -11.50 -0.72 -17.81
CA ALA A 7 -11.55 -2.14 -18.16
C ALA A 7 -12.50 -2.41 -19.35
N LYS A 8 -13.70 -1.83 -19.31
CA LYS A 8 -14.66 -1.93 -20.44
C LYS A 8 -14.08 -1.37 -21.72
N ALA A 9 -13.42 -0.20 -21.68
CA ALA A 9 -12.79 0.40 -22.86
C ALA A 9 -11.68 -0.51 -23.43
N LEU A 10 -10.83 -1.09 -22.57
CA LEU A 10 -9.80 -2.05 -22.98
C LEU A 10 -10.40 -3.31 -23.62
N THR A 11 -11.47 -3.86 -23.04
CA THR A 11 -12.15 -5.02 -23.60
C THR A 11 -12.76 -4.71 -24.97
N LEU A 12 -13.36 -3.53 -25.14
CA LEU A 12 -13.92 -3.11 -26.43
C LEU A 12 -12.84 -3.00 -27.52
N GLU A 13 -11.68 -2.41 -27.21
CA GLU A 13 -10.57 -2.32 -28.17
C GLU A 13 -9.99 -3.71 -28.48
N LYS A 14 -9.89 -4.59 -27.49
CA LYS A 14 -9.48 -5.99 -27.71
C LYS A 14 -10.45 -6.72 -28.66
N ASN A 15 -11.75 -6.56 -28.47
CA ASN A 15 -12.77 -7.20 -29.32
C ASN A 15 -12.77 -6.66 -30.77
N LYS A 16 -12.29 -5.43 -30.98
CA LYS A 16 -12.07 -4.85 -32.30
C LYS A 16 -10.74 -5.26 -32.95
N ASN A 17 -10.00 -6.19 -32.34
CA ASN A 17 -8.63 -6.57 -32.72
C ASN A 17 -7.63 -5.40 -32.74
N ASN A 18 -7.90 -4.35 -31.95
CA ASN A 18 -7.05 -3.16 -31.83
C ASN A 18 -6.66 -2.86 -30.36
N PRO A 19 -6.10 -3.82 -29.61
CA PRO A 19 -5.67 -3.57 -28.24
C PRO A 19 -4.47 -2.58 -28.23
N PRO A 20 -4.35 -1.74 -27.21
CA PRO A 20 -3.18 -0.87 -27.07
C PRO A 20 -1.90 -1.71 -26.96
N LYS A 21 -0.95 -1.49 -27.87
CA LYS A 21 0.32 -2.24 -27.96
C LYS A 21 1.48 -1.49 -27.30
N THR A 22 1.31 -0.20 -27.03
CA THR A 22 2.33 0.65 -26.40
C THR A 22 1.78 1.36 -25.18
N THR A 23 2.68 1.82 -24.30
CA THR A 23 2.32 2.64 -23.14
C THR A 23 1.61 3.93 -23.53
N ILE A 24 1.99 4.53 -24.66
CA ILE A 24 1.37 5.75 -25.19
C ILE A 24 -0.09 5.48 -25.56
N GLN A 25 -0.35 4.43 -26.35
CA GLN A 25 -1.71 4.05 -26.73
C GLN A 25 -2.61 3.74 -25.51
N LEU A 26 -2.06 3.06 -24.50
CA LEU A 26 -2.78 2.81 -23.26
C LEU A 26 -3.06 4.12 -22.50
N ALA A 27 -2.09 5.02 -22.41
CA ALA A 27 -2.25 6.31 -21.77
C ALA A 27 -3.33 7.17 -22.43
N GLU A 28 -3.37 7.18 -23.77
CA GLU A 28 -4.39 7.88 -24.54
C GLU A 28 -5.77 7.27 -24.35
N LEU A 29 -5.89 5.93 -24.37
CA LEU A 29 -7.17 5.25 -24.11
C LEU A 29 -7.72 5.60 -22.73
N VAL A 30 -6.86 5.58 -21.70
CA VAL A 30 -7.25 5.96 -20.34
C VAL A 30 -7.65 7.43 -20.28
N SER A 31 -6.90 8.32 -20.89
CA SER A 31 -7.18 9.76 -20.91
C SER A 31 -8.51 10.08 -21.61
N ARG A 32 -8.85 9.38 -22.68
CA ARG A 32 -10.15 9.51 -23.38
C ARG A 32 -11.30 8.97 -22.54
N THR A 33 -11.05 7.92 -21.75
CA THR A 33 -12.07 7.28 -20.92
C THR A 33 -12.45 8.12 -19.69
N ILE A 34 -11.51 8.91 -19.18
CA ILE A 34 -11.72 9.78 -18.02
C ILE A 34 -12.08 11.20 -18.52
N PRO A 35 -13.27 11.73 -18.20
CA PRO A 35 -13.65 13.10 -18.61
C PRO A 35 -12.65 14.14 -18.11
N ARG A 36 -12.34 15.15 -18.93
CA ARG A 36 -11.34 16.21 -18.66
C ARG A 36 -11.53 16.90 -17.31
N ARG A 37 -12.76 17.11 -16.86
CA ARG A 37 -13.10 17.72 -15.55
C ARG A 37 -12.57 16.94 -14.34
N PHE A 38 -12.18 15.65 -14.53
CA PHE A 38 -11.60 14.80 -13.49
C PHE A 38 -10.09 14.64 -13.62
N HIS A 39 -9.47 15.26 -14.63
CA HIS A 39 -8.02 15.33 -14.73
C HIS A 39 -7.50 16.28 -13.66
N LYS A 40 -6.57 15.82 -12.84
CA LYS A 40 -5.96 16.64 -11.81
C LYS A 40 -4.77 17.40 -12.39
N ASN A 41 -4.67 18.70 -12.10
CA ASN A 41 -3.50 19.49 -12.47
C ASN A 41 -2.21 18.85 -11.93
N GLY A 42 -1.19 18.77 -12.76
CA GLY A 42 0.12 18.22 -12.42
C GLY A 42 0.24 16.68 -12.43
N PHE A 43 -0.84 15.96 -12.76
CA PHE A 43 -0.79 14.48 -12.85
C PHE A 43 -1.45 13.98 -14.13
N HIS A 44 -0.74 13.11 -14.86
CA HIS A 44 -1.32 12.46 -16.02
C HIS A 44 -2.47 11.53 -15.62
N PRO A 45 -3.64 11.54 -16.29
CA PRO A 45 -4.80 10.73 -15.90
C PRO A 45 -4.51 9.22 -15.80
N ALA A 46 -3.60 8.71 -16.64
CA ALA A 46 -3.23 7.30 -16.66
C ALA A 46 -2.27 6.88 -15.53
N THR A 47 -1.69 7.81 -14.75
CA THR A 47 -0.70 7.49 -13.70
C THR A 47 -1.19 6.39 -12.75
N ARG A 48 -2.44 6.49 -12.27
CA ARG A 48 -3.02 5.50 -11.36
C ARG A 48 -3.25 4.15 -12.03
N THR A 49 -3.54 4.14 -13.33
CA THR A 49 -3.72 2.90 -14.10
C THR A 49 -2.39 2.18 -14.25
N PHE A 50 -1.33 2.89 -14.63
CA PHE A 50 0.01 2.30 -14.70
C PHE A 50 0.52 1.82 -13.34
N GLN A 51 0.26 2.57 -12.26
CA GLN A 51 0.58 2.13 -10.92
C GLN A 51 -0.17 0.83 -10.56
N ALA A 52 -1.46 0.74 -10.87
CA ALA A 52 -2.24 -0.47 -10.60
C ALA A 52 -1.74 -1.69 -11.39
N LEU A 53 -1.38 -1.49 -12.66
CA LEU A 53 -0.78 -2.53 -13.50
C LEU A 53 0.58 -2.99 -12.95
N ARG A 54 1.45 -2.07 -12.56
CA ARG A 54 2.75 -2.39 -11.96
C ARG A 54 2.59 -3.23 -10.69
N ILE A 55 1.70 -2.79 -9.79
CA ILE A 55 1.38 -3.51 -8.54
C ILE A 55 0.88 -4.91 -8.85
N ALA A 56 -0.01 -5.07 -9.83
CA ALA A 56 -0.59 -6.36 -10.19
C ALA A 56 0.43 -7.31 -10.84
N VAL A 57 1.23 -6.81 -11.79
CA VAL A 57 2.24 -7.61 -12.51
C VAL A 57 3.37 -8.04 -11.57
N ASN A 58 3.85 -7.14 -10.72
CA ASN A 58 4.95 -7.41 -9.79
C ASN A 58 4.48 -8.05 -8.47
N ARG A 59 3.16 -8.21 -8.27
CA ARG A 59 2.58 -8.72 -7.02
C ARG A 59 3.06 -7.96 -5.77
N GLU A 60 3.33 -6.65 -5.90
CA GLU A 60 4.00 -5.84 -4.87
C GLU A 60 3.35 -5.96 -3.49
N LEU A 61 2.02 -5.92 -3.41
CA LEU A 61 1.31 -6.05 -2.13
C LEU A 61 1.38 -7.47 -1.55
N GLN A 62 1.34 -8.51 -2.41
CA GLN A 62 1.43 -9.90 -1.97
C GLN A 62 2.82 -10.20 -1.39
N GLU A 63 3.87 -9.74 -2.07
CA GLU A 63 5.25 -9.89 -1.59
C GLU A 63 5.46 -9.16 -0.26
N LEU A 64 4.90 -7.96 -0.11
CA LEU A 64 4.94 -7.22 1.15
C LEU A 64 4.18 -7.97 2.28
N GLU A 65 3.02 -8.55 2.00
CA GLU A 65 2.27 -9.37 2.95
C GLU A 65 3.06 -10.60 3.40
N LEU A 66 3.67 -11.30 2.46
CA LEU A 66 4.52 -12.48 2.75
C LEU A 66 5.72 -12.09 3.61
N LEU A 67 6.40 -10.99 3.28
CA LEU A 67 7.51 -10.47 4.06
C LEU A 67 7.07 -10.16 5.50
N LEU A 68 6.00 -9.38 5.68
CA LEU A 68 5.49 -9.02 7.00
C LEU A 68 5.06 -10.25 7.80
N SER A 69 4.40 -11.22 7.15
CA SER A 69 4.03 -12.49 7.79
C SER A 69 5.25 -13.28 8.26
N SER A 70 6.31 -13.36 7.43
CA SER A 70 7.56 -14.00 7.80
C SER A 70 8.24 -13.31 8.98
N LEU A 71 8.33 -11.98 8.95
CA LEU A 71 8.93 -11.18 10.02
C LEU A 71 8.18 -11.36 11.34
N SER A 72 6.84 -11.47 11.30
CA SER A 72 6.04 -11.71 12.51
C SER A 72 6.37 -13.02 13.23
N LYS A 73 7.04 -13.95 12.57
CA LYS A 73 7.40 -15.27 13.12
C LYS A 73 8.87 -15.39 13.52
N ASN A 74 9.73 -14.52 12.99
CA ASN A 74 11.18 -14.69 13.08
C ASN A 74 11.91 -13.55 13.81
N MET A 75 11.19 -12.52 14.28
CA MET A 75 11.84 -11.38 14.92
C MET A 75 12.15 -11.65 16.41
N LEU A 76 13.29 -11.13 16.84
CA LEU A 76 13.72 -11.23 18.24
C LEU A 76 13.09 -10.11 19.09
N LYS A 77 13.00 -10.34 20.40
CA LYS A 77 12.60 -9.32 21.38
C LYS A 77 13.53 -8.10 21.27
N GLY A 78 12.95 -6.91 21.26
CA GLY A 78 13.68 -5.64 21.15
C GLY A 78 14.04 -5.23 19.72
N SER A 79 13.84 -6.11 18.72
CA SER A 79 14.06 -5.75 17.32
C SER A 79 13.11 -4.65 16.86
N ARG A 80 13.60 -3.79 15.97
CA ARG A 80 12.80 -2.75 15.33
C ARG A 80 12.69 -3.00 13.84
N LEU A 81 11.46 -2.97 13.33
CA LEU A 81 11.15 -3.04 11.92
C LEU A 81 10.77 -1.64 11.43
N ALA A 82 11.56 -1.09 10.54
CA ALA A 82 11.31 0.17 9.85
C ALA A 82 10.93 -0.13 8.40
N VAL A 83 9.77 0.36 7.95
CA VAL A 83 9.27 0.17 6.59
C VAL A 83 9.01 1.53 5.96
N ILE A 84 9.61 1.76 4.78
CA ILE A 84 9.33 2.92 3.93
C ILE A 84 8.42 2.46 2.80
N SER A 85 7.27 3.09 2.67
CA SER A 85 6.31 2.88 1.58
C SER A 85 6.22 4.13 0.70
N PHE A 86 6.00 3.95 -0.60
CA PHE A 86 5.94 5.04 -1.58
C PHE A 86 4.53 5.29 -2.13
N HIS A 87 3.57 4.43 -1.80
CA HIS A 87 2.17 4.66 -2.17
C HIS A 87 1.20 4.25 -1.06
N SER A 88 -0.04 4.75 -1.17
CA SER A 88 -1.05 4.63 -0.12
C SER A 88 -1.51 3.20 0.15
N LEU A 89 -1.40 2.27 -0.80
CA LEU A 89 -1.79 0.88 -0.60
C LEU A 89 -0.76 0.14 0.25
N GLU A 90 0.53 0.32 -0.01
CA GLU A 90 1.62 -0.21 0.85
C GLU A 90 1.49 0.36 2.26
N ASP A 91 1.39 1.70 2.39
CA ASP A 91 1.27 2.35 3.71
C ASP A 91 0.05 1.84 4.50
N ARG A 92 -1.08 1.60 3.81
CA ARG A 92 -2.27 1.03 4.44
C ARG A 92 -2.02 -0.39 4.95
N LEU A 93 -1.38 -1.23 4.14
CA LEU A 93 -1.04 -2.60 4.49
C LEU A 93 -0.12 -2.64 5.72
N VAL A 94 0.99 -1.90 5.69
CA VAL A 94 1.94 -1.81 6.81
C VAL A 94 1.25 -1.28 8.07
N LYS A 95 0.47 -0.21 7.96
CA LYS A 95 -0.31 0.36 9.08
C LYS A 95 -1.24 -0.67 9.69
N GLN A 96 -2.00 -1.39 8.87
CA GLN A 96 -2.97 -2.38 9.35
C GLN A 96 -2.26 -3.56 10.02
N THR A 97 -1.17 -4.04 9.42
CA THR A 97 -0.37 -5.13 9.98
C THR A 97 0.24 -4.74 11.34
N PHE A 98 0.87 -3.56 11.45
CA PHE A 98 1.44 -3.09 12.71
C PHE A 98 0.37 -2.88 13.78
N ARG A 99 -0.82 -2.42 13.40
CA ARG A 99 -1.96 -2.32 14.30
C ARG A 99 -2.39 -3.69 14.81
N ASN A 100 -2.56 -4.67 13.93
CA ASN A 100 -2.94 -6.03 14.30
C ASN A 100 -1.90 -6.69 15.20
N TRP A 101 -0.60 -6.43 14.97
CA TRP A 101 0.47 -6.93 15.84
C TRP A 101 0.49 -6.26 17.21
N SER A 102 0.09 -4.99 17.31
CA SER A 102 0.03 -4.27 18.59
C SER A 102 -1.27 -4.49 19.34
N GLN A 103 -2.34 -4.81 18.63
CA GLN A 103 -3.68 -5.01 19.19
C GLN A 103 -4.33 -6.23 18.53
N PRO A 104 -3.87 -7.46 18.84
CA PRO A 104 -4.34 -8.66 18.16
C PRO A 104 -5.73 -9.11 18.64
N CYS A 105 -6.32 -8.47 19.64
CA CYS A 105 -7.62 -8.84 20.18
C CYS A 105 -8.71 -8.81 19.08
N GLN A 106 -9.46 -9.92 18.98
CA GLN A 106 -10.56 -10.12 18.03
C GLN A 106 -11.91 -10.28 18.73
N CYS A 107 -11.96 -10.02 20.04
CA CYS A 107 -13.21 -10.08 20.80
C CYS A 107 -14.19 -9.00 20.35
N PRO A 108 -15.50 -9.28 20.38
CA PRO A 108 -16.51 -8.26 20.20
C PRO A 108 -16.30 -7.10 21.20
N PRO A 109 -16.55 -5.84 20.79
CA PRO A 109 -16.32 -4.67 21.66
C PRO A 109 -17.22 -4.64 22.89
N ASP A 110 -18.33 -5.35 22.87
CA ASP A 110 -19.33 -5.41 23.96
C ASP A 110 -18.93 -6.37 25.10
N LEU A 111 -17.86 -7.15 24.95
CA LEU A 111 -17.38 -8.03 26.01
C LEU A 111 -16.64 -7.23 27.10
N PRO A 112 -17.00 -7.42 28.38
CA PRO A 112 -16.37 -6.68 29.49
C PRO A 112 -14.89 -7.03 29.68
N TYR A 113 -14.45 -8.21 29.23
CA TYR A 113 -13.04 -8.62 29.24
C TYR A 113 -12.67 -9.47 28.04
N CYS A 114 -11.39 -9.41 27.68
CA CYS A 114 -10.85 -10.17 26.56
C CYS A 114 -10.75 -11.67 26.89
N ILE A 115 -11.37 -12.51 26.05
CA ILE A 115 -11.35 -13.99 26.19
C ILE A 115 -10.47 -14.66 25.13
N CYS A 116 -9.95 -13.93 24.14
CA CYS A 116 -9.18 -14.53 23.05
C CYS A 116 -7.75 -14.93 23.42
N GLY A 117 -7.21 -14.45 24.55
CA GLY A 117 -5.85 -14.76 25.00
C GLY A 117 -4.71 -14.27 24.11
N LEU A 118 -5.04 -13.57 23.01
CA LEU A 118 -4.02 -13.08 22.07
C LEU A 118 -3.18 -11.96 22.69
N LYS A 119 -1.87 -12.15 22.69
CA LYS A 119 -0.91 -11.18 23.24
C LYS A 119 -0.30 -10.33 22.12
N PRO A 120 -0.10 -9.01 22.35
CA PRO A 120 0.60 -8.17 21.40
C PRO A 120 2.00 -8.69 21.08
N LEU A 121 2.41 -8.59 19.81
CA LEU A 121 3.79 -8.88 19.38
C LEU A 121 4.75 -7.75 19.79
N GLY A 122 4.23 -6.55 19.98
CA GLY A 122 5.01 -5.37 20.31
C GLY A 122 4.19 -4.09 20.26
N LYS A 123 4.86 -2.98 19.95
CA LYS A 123 4.23 -1.65 19.92
C LYS A 123 4.58 -0.90 18.63
N VAL A 124 3.63 -0.12 18.14
CA VAL A 124 3.86 0.85 17.04
C VAL A 124 4.59 2.05 17.59
N LEU A 125 5.79 2.35 17.09
CA LEU A 125 6.56 3.53 17.49
C LEU A 125 6.08 4.80 16.78
N THR A 126 5.62 4.66 15.53
CA THR A 126 5.12 5.77 14.71
C THR A 126 3.60 5.72 14.56
N LYS A 127 2.84 6.37 15.44
CA LYS A 127 1.37 6.47 15.31
C LYS A 127 0.97 7.15 13.98
N ARG A 128 1.68 8.21 13.59
CA ARG A 128 1.62 8.83 12.26
C ARG A 128 2.88 8.46 11.49
N PRO A 129 2.83 8.30 10.16
CA PRO A 129 4.03 8.03 9.39
C PRO A 129 4.97 9.24 9.46
N CYS A 130 6.28 9.01 9.56
CA CYS A 130 7.26 10.05 9.30
C CYS A 130 7.30 10.30 7.79
N ILE A 131 7.28 11.54 7.39
CA ILE A 131 7.35 11.99 5.99
C ILE A 131 8.63 12.78 5.77
N ALA A 132 9.08 12.86 4.52
CA ALA A 132 10.25 13.63 4.15
C ALA A 132 10.09 15.12 4.51
N GLY A 133 11.15 15.74 5.00
CA GLY A 133 11.23 17.19 5.20
C GLY A 133 11.34 17.94 3.87
N GLN A 134 11.18 19.27 3.92
CA GLN A 134 11.24 20.11 2.73
C GLN A 134 12.60 20.00 2.03
N ASP A 135 13.68 20.07 2.78
CA ASP A 135 15.06 19.97 2.26
C ASP A 135 15.33 18.63 1.57
N GLU A 136 14.78 17.54 2.12
CA GLU A 136 14.87 16.22 1.51
C GLU A 136 14.09 16.13 0.20
N ILE A 137 12.90 16.74 0.14
CA ILE A 137 12.08 16.77 -1.07
C ILE A 137 12.76 17.59 -2.18
N GLU A 138 13.39 18.70 -1.84
CA GLU A 138 14.14 19.55 -2.79
C GLU A 138 15.35 18.83 -3.37
N ASN A 139 16.08 18.09 -2.55
CA ASN A 139 17.24 17.30 -2.98
C ASN A 139 16.83 15.98 -3.67
N ASN A 140 15.68 15.41 -3.31
CA ASN A 140 15.17 14.15 -3.86
C ASN A 140 13.64 14.19 -4.01
N LEU A 141 13.16 14.61 -5.16
CA LEU A 141 11.72 14.71 -5.43
C LEU A 141 10.95 13.38 -5.22
N ARG A 142 11.62 12.23 -5.30
CA ARG A 142 10.99 10.91 -5.07
C ARG A 142 10.61 10.71 -3.61
N SER A 143 11.28 11.37 -2.66
CA SER A 143 10.98 11.29 -1.22
C SER A 143 9.62 11.87 -0.85
N ARG A 144 9.04 12.75 -1.68
CA ARG A 144 7.73 13.39 -1.45
C ARG A 144 6.62 12.40 -1.08
N SER A 145 6.66 11.19 -1.62
CA SER A 145 5.65 10.16 -1.38
C SER A 145 6.06 9.14 -0.32
N ALA A 146 7.28 9.22 0.19
CA ALA A 146 7.81 8.30 1.18
C ALA A 146 7.08 8.44 2.53
N ARG A 147 6.79 7.31 3.15
CA ARG A 147 6.16 7.21 4.46
C ARG A 147 6.87 6.14 5.27
N LEU A 148 7.57 6.55 6.31
CA LEU A 148 8.26 5.65 7.23
C LEU A 148 7.34 5.27 8.39
N ARG A 149 7.23 3.96 8.64
CA ARG A 149 6.59 3.40 9.83
C ARG A 149 7.55 2.48 10.56
N VAL A 150 7.49 2.52 11.90
CA VAL A 150 8.36 1.73 12.76
C VAL A 150 7.55 0.96 13.80
N PHE A 151 7.87 -0.32 13.95
CA PHE A 151 7.33 -1.23 14.95
C PHE A 151 8.48 -1.83 15.79
N GLU A 152 8.27 -1.97 17.10
CA GLU A 152 9.21 -2.60 18.02
C GLU A 152 8.61 -3.88 18.59
N PHE A 153 9.31 -5.01 18.43
CA PHE A 153 8.89 -6.29 18.96
C PHE A 153 9.19 -6.40 20.45
N ALA A 154 8.17 -6.71 21.27
CA ALA A 154 8.29 -6.81 22.72
C ALA A 154 8.60 -8.24 23.21
N ARG A 155 8.41 -9.25 22.36
CA ARG A 155 8.69 -10.67 22.64
C ARG A 155 9.29 -11.35 21.43
N LYS A 156 9.96 -12.49 21.66
CA LYS A 156 10.33 -13.40 20.56
C LYS A 156 9.05 -13.97 19.98
N THR A 157 8.97 -14.03 18.67
CA THR A 157 7.81 -14.61 17.99
C THR A 157 7.96 -16.13 18.03
N GLY A 158 6.95 -16.82 18.61
CA GLY A 158 6.97 -18.28 18.81
C GLY A 158 6.91 -18.73 20.26
N ASP A 159 6.95 -17.78 21.24
CA ASP A 159 6.71 -18.04 22.66
C ASP A 159 5.24 -17.76 23.06
#